data_6d1cba620d52011c05fd2b16fe14f185
#
_entry.id   6d1cba620d52011c05fd2b16fe14f185
#
_cell.length_a   1.000
_cell.length_b   1.000
_cell.length_c   1.000
_cell.angle_alpha   90.00
_cell.angle_beta   90.00
_cell.angle_gamma   90.00
#
_symmetry.space_group_name_H-M   'P 1'
#
loop_
_entity.id
_entity.type
_entity.pdbx_description
1 polymer ?
#
loop_
_entity_poly.entity_id
_entity_poly.type
_entity_poly.pdbx_seq_one_letter_code
_entity_poly.pdbx_strand_id
1 'polypeptide(L)'
;MAATNHHTYIYVGLAGEGQYLAEGGLYRYAASTGEWQSMTQGLPPTPQVRALLIHPDNPAVLYAGTQCGPYRSDDRGEHWEALETPREGRDVWSLAFHPHDPEVLYAGYEPCAIYRSEDGGAHWRKMHTDAVVFPHITTYMPPVCKRVIGLTADPGNPSEMYAAIEVGGLLGSRDGGESWTSLIDGTYVRNNTLDLHGVQVSAAAPGVVYIITQVALFRGRERGRHWEHIQIDEMFPGGSYCRGLLVAPNDPTLMYLAAGAGGGGAPAGTPEAGALFRSCDTGETWERVDIGDTPPSRMAQIAIDRAAPARVYCCAQRGQVYMSHDHGHTWQKTHVPVEMSRSRHIYPMVCG
;
A
#
# COMPACT_ATOMS: atom_id res chain seq x y z
N MET A 1 35.70 -11.54 2.95
CA MET A 1 34.34 -11.85 2.49
C MET A 1 34.05 -10.94 1.31
N ALA A 2 33.83 -11.47 0.11
CA ALA A 2 33.46 -10.67 -1.04
C ALA A 2 32.10 -10.01 -0.72
N ALA A 3 32.02 -8.69 -0.83
CA ALA A 3 30.75 -7.98 -0.77
C ALA A 3 29.90 -8.55 -1.91
N THR A 4 28.88 -9.30 -1.58
CA THR A 4 27.84 -9.67 -2.55
C THR A 4 27.27 -8.36 -3.06
N ASN A 5 27.47 -8.10 -4.34
CA ASN A 5 26.89 -6.91 -5.01
C ASN A 5 25.38 -7.08 -4.98
N HIS A 6 24.76 -6.58 -3.90
CA HIS A 6 23.31 -6.62 -3.76
C HIS A 6 22.73 -5.56 -4.70
N HIS A 7 22.12 -6.03 -5.77
CA HIS A 7 21.42 -5.19 -6.74
C HIS A 7 20.00 -4.97 -6.26
N THR A 8 19.72 -3.77 -5.78
CA THR A 8 18.34 -3.37 -5.45
C THR A 8 17.61 -2.95 -6.71
N TYR A 9 16.45 -3.51 -6.90
CA TYR A 9 15.47 -3.07 -7.89
C TYR A 9 14.29 -2.38 -7.21
N ILE A 10 13.77 -1.33 -7.86
CA ILE A 10 12.54 -0.67 -7.45
C ILE A 10 11.48 -0.99 -8.49
N TYR A 11 10.35 -1.51 -8.07
CA TYR A 11 9.21 -1.81 -8.94
C TYR A 11 8.08 -0.83 -8.66
N VAL A 12 7.51 -0.28 -9.73
CA VAL A 12 6.43 0.70 -9.67
C VAL A 12 5.29 0.24 -10.56
N GLY A 13 4.13 0.00 -9.94
CA GLY A 13 2.91 -0.33 -10.64
C GLY A 13 2.07 0.91 -10.91
N LEU A 14 1.55 1.00 -12.12
CA LEU A 14 0.68 2.07 -12.59
C LEU A 14 -0.73 1.56 -12.81
N ALA A 15 -1.72 2.34 -12.41
CA ALA A 15 -3.12 2.07 -12.70
C ALA A 15 -3.90 3.38 -12.87
N GLY A 16 -5.04 3.31 -13.53
CA GLY A 16 -6.00 4.38 -13.64
C GLY A 16 -7.20 4.20 -12.72
N GLU A 17 -8.01 5.23 -12.56
CA GLU A 17 -9.26 5.21 -11.80
C GLU A 17 -10.48 5.41 -12.72
N GLY A 18 -11.58 4.71 -12.41
CA GLY A 18 -12.87 4.84 -13.07
C GLY A 18 -12.83 4.55 -14.57
N GLN A 19 -13.40 5.44 -15.37
CA GLN A 19 -13.44 5.31 -16.83
C GLN A 19 -12.10 5.56 -17.54
N TYR A 20 -11.04 5.93 -16.79
CA TYR A 20 -9.72 6.27 -17.31
C TYR A 20 -8.73 5.08 -17.26
N LEU A 21 -9.22 3.88 -17.51
CA LEU A 21 -8.44 2.63 -17.48
C LEU A 21 -7.39 2.51 -18.60
N ALA A 22 -7.15 3.55 -19.37
CA ALA A 22 -6.42 3.42 -20.64
C ALA A 22 -4.93 3.14 -20.52
N GLU A 23 -4.29 3.36 -19.35
CA GLU A 23 -2.83 3.47 -19.32
C GLU A 23 -2.21 2.97 -18.02
N GLY A 24 -2.25 1.67 -17.77
CA GLY A 24 -1.52 1.01 -16.70
C GLY A 24 -0.06 0.69 -17.09
N GLY A 25 0.63 -0.07 -16.26
CA GLY A 25 1.99 -0.52 -16.53
C GLY A 25 2.69 -1.04 -15.29
N LEU A 26 3.82 -1.69 -15.52
CA LEU A 26 4.77 -2.08 -14.49
C LEU A 26 6.17 -1.73 -14.95
N TYR A 27 6.92 -1.05 -14.11
CA TYR A 27 8.27 -0.61 -14.41
C TYR A 27 9.23 -1.01 -13.30
N ARG A 28 10.44 -1.41 -13.68
CA ARG A 28 11.55 -1.72 -12.79
C ARG A 28 12.67 -0.71 -13.00
N TYR A 29 13.18 -0.14 -11.92
CA TYR A 29 14.38 0.69 -11.91
C TYR A 29 15.53 -0.10 -11.30
N ALA A 30 16.65 -0.14 -12.02
CA ALA A 30 17.89 -0.74 -11.53
C ALA A 30 18.74 0.35 -10.87
N ALA A 31 18.85 0.33 -9.54
CA ALA A 31 19.63 1.33 -8.80
C ALA A 31 21.12 1.37 -9.17
N SER A 32 21.65 0.26 -9.69
CA SER A 32 23.05 0.15 -10.11
C SER A 32 23.37 0.82 -11.45
N THR A 33 22.42 0.86 -12.38
CA THR A 33 22.60 1.44 -13.72
C THR A 33 21.87 2.76 -13.91
N GLY A 34 20.87 3.04 -13.06
CA GLY A 34 20.02 4.21 -13.20
C GLY A 34 18.97 4.09 -14.32
N GLU A 35 18.68 2.87 -14.77
CA GLU A 35 17.81 2.62 -15.91
C GLU A 35 16.45 2.06 -15.52
N TRP A 36 15.43 2.51 -16.24
CA TRP A 36 14.07 2.00 -16.15
C TRP A 36 13.79 0.98 -17.27
N GLN A 37 13.07 -0.06 -16.92
CA GLN A 37 12.59 -1.09 -17.85
C GLN A 37 11.11 -1.35 -17.66
N SER A 38 10.38 -1.57 -18.76
CA SER A 38 8.99 -2.04 -18.71
C SER A 38 8.96 -3.55 -18.46
N MET A 39 8.15 -3.98 -17.50
CA MET A 39 8.10 -5.36 -17.00
C MET A 39 6.71 -5.98 -17.19
N THR A 40 6.14 -5.88 -18.38
CA THR A 40 4.74 -6.26 -18.64
C THR A 40 4.58 -7.57 -19.43
N GLN A 41 5.68 -8.30 -19.70
CA GLN A 41 5.62 -9.55 -20.47
C GLN A 41 4.85 -10.63 -19.70
N GLY A 42 3.74 -11.10 -20.28
CA GLY A 42 2.83 -12.06 -19.63
C GLY A 42 1.70 -11.44 -18.81
N LEU A 43 1.78 -10.14 -18.48
CA LEU A 43 0.65 -9.40 -17.88
C LEU A 43 -0.45 -9.13 -18.93
N PRO A 44 -1.68 -8.85 -18.50
CA PRO A 44 -2.75 -8.49 -19.42
C PRO A 44 -2.42 -7.23 -20.22
N PRO A 45 -3.04 -7.01 -21.37
CA PRO A 45 -2.91 -5.75 -22.10
C PRO A 45 -3.22 -4.54 -21.21
N THR A 46 -2.40 -3.47 -21.29
CA THR A 46 -2.53 -2.28 -20.45
C THR A 46 -2.76 -2.61 -18.96
N PRO A 47 -1.80 -3.31 -18.30
CA PRO A 47 -2.03 -3.88 -16.99
C PRO A 47 -2.24 -2.78 -15.94
N GLN A 48 -3.36 -2.88 -15.22
CA GLN A 48 -3.68 -2.02 -14.08
C GLN A 48 -3.06 -2.64 -12.83
N VAL A 49 -1.80 -2.33 -12.53
CA VAL A 49 -1.10 -2.93 -11.40
C VAL A 49 -1.41 -2.14 -10.14
N ARG A 50 -2.20 -2.73 -9.23
CA ARG A 50 -2.68 -2.09 -8.00
C ARG A 50 -2.02 -2.63 -6.73
N ALA A 51 -1.43 -3.81 -6.80
CA ALA A 51 -0.69 -4.41 -5.70
C ALA A 51 0.60 -5.06 -6.22
N LEU A 52 1.66 -5.00 -5.43
CA LEU A 52 2.92 -5.70 -5.67
C LEU A 52 3.45 -6.25 -4.36
N LEU A 53 3.99 -7.47 -4.40
CA LEU A 53 4.78 -8.04 -3.33
C LEU A 53 6.09 -8.59 -3.89
N ILE A 54 7.15 -8.56 -3.09
CA ILE A 54 8.39 -9.30 -3.30
C ILE A 54 8.45 -10.39 -2.24
N HIS A 55 8.73 -11.61 -2.62
CA HIS A 55 8.85 -12.72 -1.68
C HIS A 55 9.98 -12.43 -0.67
N PRO A 56 9.72 -12.55 0.64
CA PRO A 56 10.66 -12.08 1.67
C PRO A 56 12.01 -12.81 1.64
N ASP A 57 12.02 -14.07 1.24
CA ASP A 57 13.24 -14.92 1.25
C ASP A 57 13.84 -15.10 -0.15
N ASN A 58 13.10 -14.72 -1.21
CA ASN A 58 13.58 -14.84 -2.59
C ASN A 58 13.18 -13.63 -3.43
N PRO A 59 14.02 -12.60 -3.57
CA PRO A 59 13.69 -11.38 -4.30
C PRO A 59 13.51 -11.58 -5.82
N ALA A 60 13.74 -12.78 -6.34
CA ALA A 60 13.38 -13.10 -7.73
C ALA A 60 11.88 -13.37 -7.91
N VAL A 61 11.19 -13.75 -6.83
CA VAL A 61 9.76 -14.05 -6.85
C VAL A 61 8.95 -12.81 -6.51
N LEU A 62 8.07 -12.42 -7.43
CA LEU A 62 7.16 -11.28 -7.25
C LEU A 62 5.71 -11.70 -7.50
N TYR A 63 4.79 -10.97 -6.89
CA TYR A 63 3.37 -11.09 -7.13
C TYR A 63 2.79 -9.73 -7.49
N ALA A 64 1.88 -9.70 -8.47
CA ALA A 64 1.18 -8.50 -8.93
C ALA A 64 -0.34 -8.70 -8.87
N GLY A 65 -1.04 -7.75 -8.28
CA GLY A 65 -2.50 -7.65 -8.34
C GLY A 65 -2.93 -6.75 -9.50
N THR A 66 -3.73 -7.29 -10.40
CA THR A 66 -4.18 -6.59 -11.61
C THR A 66 -5.71 -6.58 -11.76
N GLN A 67 -6.22 -5.95 -12.81
CA GLN A 67 -7.64 -5.97 -13.19
C GLN A 67 -8.13 -7.37 -13.64
N CYS A 68 -7.22 -8.29 -13.92
CA CYS A 68 -7.55 -9.65 -14.38
C CYS A 68 -7.27 -10.72 -13.32
N GLY A 69 -6.86 -10.33 -12.11
CA GLY A 69 -6.48 -11.26 -11.05
C GLY A 69 -5.02 -11.09 -10.61
N PRO A 70 -4.51 -12.01 -9.79
CA PRO A 70 -3.12 -12.03 -9.37
C PRO A 70 -2.23 -12.71 -10.40
N TYR A 71 -0.98 -12.26 -10.48
CA TYR A 71 0.09 -12.80 -11.33
C TYR A 71 1.32 -13.06 -10.48
N ARG A 72 2.16 -14.00 -10.91
CA ARG A 72 3.45 -14.34 -10.30
C ARG A 72 4.56 -14.25 -11.34
N SER A 73 5.73 -13.82 -10.90
CA SER A 73 7.00 -13.91 -11.63
C SER A 73 8.02 -14.61 -10.76
N ASP A 74 8.87 -15.45 -11.34
CA ASP A 74 9.98 -16.14 -10.67
C ASP A 74 11.35 -15.61 -11.13
N ASP A 75 11.38 -14.58 -11.97
CA ASP A 75 12.57 -14.04 -12.63
C ASP A 75 12.71 -12.54 -12.54
N ARG A 76 12.35 -11.95 -11.40
CA ARG A 76 12.42 -10.49 -11.11
C ARG A 76 11.53 -9.64 -12.03
N GLY A 77 10.40 -10.20 -12.47
CA GLY A 77 9.40 -9.51 -13.28
C GLY A 77 9.67 -9.54 -14.78
N GLU A 78 10.67 -10.30 -15.25
CA GLU A 78 10.91 -10.44 -16.70
C GLU A 78 9.72 -11.13 -17.39
N HIS A 79 9.16 -12.16 -16.76
CA HIS A 79 7.98 -12.87 -17.23
C HIS A 79 6.96 -13.04 -16.11
N TRP A 80 5.68 -12.94 -16.47
CA TRP A 80 4.56 -13.07 -15.54
C TRP A 80 3.61 -14.16 -15.99
N GLU A 81 3.14 -14.97 -15.03
CA GLU A 81 2.14 -15.99 -15.22
C GLU A 81 0.91 -15.67 -14.38
N ALA A 82 -0.28 -15.86 -14.97
CA ALA A 82 -1.53 -15.68 -14.24
C ALA A 82 -1.69 -16.80 -13.21
N LEU A 83 -2.08 -16.43 -11.99
CA LEU A 83 -2.49 -17.40 -10.98
C LEU A 83 -3.98 -17.69 -11.11
N GLU A 84 -4.35 -18.97 -11.13
CA GLU A 84 -5.74 -19.39 -11.16
C GLU A 84 -6.43 -19.03 -9.84
N THR A 85 -7.54 -18.33 -9.92
CA THR A 85 -8.34 -17.99 -8.75
C THR A 85 -9.81 -18.30 -8.99
N PRO A 86 -10.60 -18.59 -7.92
CA PRO A 86 -12.04 -18.80 -8.07
C PRO A 86 -12.81 -17.54 -8.51
N ARG A 87 -12.12 -16.44 -8.73
CA ARG A 87 -12.69 -15.15 -9.10
C ARG A 87 -11.97 -14.50 -10.27
N GLU A 88 -11.96 -15.22 -11.38
CA GLU A 88 -11.33 -14.77 -12.62
C GLU A 88 -11.86 -13.42 -13.10
N GLY A 89 -10.99 -12.65 -13.74
CA GLY A 89 -11.33 -11.36 -14.37
C GLY A 89 -11.81 -10.29 -13.39
N ARG A 90 -11.37 -10.36 -12.11
CA ARG A 90 -11.71 -9.38 -11.08
C ARG A 90 -10.47 -8.68 -10.55
N ASP A 91 -10.66 -7.42 -10.23
CA ASP A 91 -9.59 -6.54 -9.75
C ASP A 91 -9.05 -7.00 -8.40
N VAL A 92 -7.74 -7.24 -8.33
CA VAL A 92 -6.98 -7.44 -7.08
C VAL A 92 -6.36 -6.11 -6.67
N TRP A 93 -6.82 -5.58 -5.53
CA TRP A 93 -6.41 -4.28 -5.00
C TRP A 93 -5.34 -4.37 -3.93
N SER A 94 -5.25 -5.50 -3.23
CA SER A 94 -4.23 -5.72 -2.21
C SER A 94 -3.75 -7.15 -2.20
N LEU A 95 -2.47 -7.33 -1.87
CA LEU A 95 -1.83 -8.61 -1.62
C LEU A 95 -1.06 -8.51 -0.30
N ALA A 96 -1.00 -9.59 0.46
CA ALA A 96 -0.21 -9.66 1.68
C ALA A 96 0.31 -11.07 1.90
N PHE A 97 1.53 -11.19 2.45
CA PHE A 97 2.03 -12.46 3.00
C PHE A 97 1.56 -12.65 4.44
N HIS A 98 1.41 -13.89 4.83
CA HIS A 98 1.40 -14.24 6.24
C HIS A 98 2.79 -13.93 6.85
N PRO A 99 2.87 -13.32 8.04
CA PRO A 99 4.14 -12.78 8.54
C PRO A 99 5.21 -13.84 8.85
N HIS A 100 4.84 -15.10 9.04
CA HIS A 100 5.77 -16.17 9.41
C HIS A 100 5.85 -17.30 8.36
N ASP A 101 5.02 -17.25 7.32
CA ASP A 101 4.99 -18.27 6.28
C ASP A 101 4.72 -17.62 4.91
N PRO A 102 5.74 -17.41 4.08
CA PRO A 102 5.58 -16.76 2.80
C PRO A 102 4.88 -17.60 1.73
N GLU A 103 4.61 -18.89 1.98
CA GLU A 103 3.74 -19.69 1.12
C GLU A 103 2.27 -19.34 1.34
N VAL A 104 1.94 -18.70 2.48
CA VAL A 104 0.59 -18.25 2.77
C VAL A 104 0.41 -16.81 2.32
N LEU A 105 -0.49 -16.62 1.34
CA LEU A 105 -0.83 -15.32 0.77
C LEU A 105 -2.31 -14.99 0.95
N TYR A 106 -2.57 -13.69 1.01
CA TYR A 106 -3.92 -13.13 0.99
C TYR A 106 -4.08 -12.18 -0.19
N ALA A 107 -5.24 -12.22 -0.84
CA ALA A 107 -5.61 -11.33 -1.93
C ALA A 107 -6.94 -10.64 -1.64
N GLY A 108 -6.95 -9.32 -1.72
CA GLY A 108 -8.12 -8.48 -1.55
C GLY A 108 -8.65 -7.96 -2.88
N TYR A 109 -9.95 -8.11 -3.09
CA TYR A 109 -10.63 -7.90 -4.38
C TYR A 109 -11.61 -6.73 -4.38
N GLU A 110 -11.99 -6.34 -5.59
CA GLU A 110 -13.20 -5.58 -5.91
C GLU A 110 -14.15 -6.46 -6.78
N PRO A 111 -15.45 -6.60 -6.45
CA PRO A 111 -16.12 -6.22 -5.20
C PRO A 111 -15.50 -6.92 -3.98
N CYS A 112 -15.65 -6.32 -2.80
CA CYS A 112 -15.02 -6.78 -1.56
C CYS A 112 -15.13 -8.29 -1.36
N ALA A 113 -13.99 -8.95 -1.40
CA ALA A 113 -13.79 -10.34 -1.02
C ALA A 113 -12.31 -10.52 -0.67
N ILE A 114 -12.03 -11.44 0.23
CA ILE A 114 -10.67 -11.81 0.63
C ILE A 114 -10.49 -13.30 0.31
N TYR A 115 -9.38 -13.63 -0.32
CA TYR A 115 -8.97 -15.00 -0.60
C TYR A 115 -7.64 -15.28 0.06
N ARG A 116 -7.45 -16.54 0.46
CA ARG A 116 -6.21 -17.06 1.04
C ARG A 116 -5.69 -18.22 0.20
N SER A 117 -4.39 -18.23 -0.01
CA SER A 117 -3.63 -19.36 -0.52
C SER A 117 -2.70 -19.89 0.56
N GLU A 118 -2.38 -21.19 0.54
CA GLU A 118 -1.44 -21.86 1.46
C GLU A 118 -0.29 -22.54 0.71
N ASP A 119 -0.15 -22.26 -0.59
CA ASP A 119 0.78 -22.93 -1.49
C ASP A 119 1.38 -21.96 -2.54
N GLY A 120 1.77 -20.78 -2.09
CA GLY A 120 2.44 -19.79 -2.96
C GLY A 120 1.53 -19.24 -4.07
N GLY A 121 0.21 -19.33 -3.92
CA GLY A 121 -0.76 -18.82 -4.88
C GLY A 121 -1.27 -19.85 -5.88
N ALA A 122 -0.91 -21.14 -5.75
CA ALA A 122 -1.38 -22.18 -6.67
C ALA A 122 -2.88 -22.49 -6.51
N HIS A 123 -3.38 -22.47 -5.26
CA HIS A 123 -4.79 -22.66 -4.97
C HIS A 123 -5.28 -21.58 -4.00
N TRP A 124 -6.54 -21.13 -4.19
CA TRP A 124 -7.13 -20.06 -3.40
C TRP A 124 -8.47 -20.47 -2.80
N ARG A 125 -8.69 -20.09 -1.55
CA ARG A 125 -9.92 -20.28 -0.81
C ARG A 125 -10.50 -18.94 -0.40
N LYS A 126 -11.82 -18.75 -0.63
CA LYS A 126 -12.53 -17.53 -0.17
C LYS A 126 -12.65 -17.52 1.34
N MET A 127 -12.36 -16.39 1.96
CA MET A 127 -12.57 -16.14 3.38
C MET A 127 -14.01 -15.66 3.63
N HIS A 128 -14.52 -15.85 4.87
CA HIS A 128 -15.90 -15.54 5.21
C HIS A 128 -16.12 -14.03 5.47
N THR A 129 -16.24 -13.26 4.38
CA THR A 129 -16.57 -11.83 4.42
C THR A 129 -18.05 -11.52 4.18
N ASP A 130 -18.86 -12.51 3.84
CA ASP A 130 -20.25 -12.31 3.37
C ASP A 130 -21.20 -11.86 4.50
N ALA A 131 -20.83 -12.08 5.76
CA ALA A 131 -21.61 -11.61 6.93
C ALA A 131 -21.35 -10.14 7.28
N VAL A 132 -20.39 -9.49 6.64
CA VAL A 132 -20.04 -8.10 6.94
C VAL A 132 -21.09 -7.16 6.36
N VAL A 133 -21.70 -6.36 7.23
CA VAL A 133 -22.60 -5.29 6.84
C VAL A 133 -21.82 -3.99 6.77
N PHE A 134 -21.69 -3.44 5.56
CA PHE A 134 -21.03 -2.15 5.36
C PHE A 134 -21.98 -0.99 5.67
N PRO A 135 -21.43 0.14 6.18
CA PRO A 135 -22.25 1.34 6.41
C PRO A 135 -22.79 1.87 5.08
N HIS A 136 -24.01 2.41 5.13
CA HIS A 136 -24.59 3.11 3.99
C HIS A 136 -24.03 4.53 3.93
N ILE A 137 -23.18 4.81 2.94
CA ILE A 137 -22.55 6.11 2.74
C ILE A 137 -23.28 6.83 1.61
N THR A 138 -23.91 7.96 1.95
CA THR A 138 -24.74 8.74 1.00
C THR A 138 -24.10 10.04 0.55
N THR A 139 -23.00 10.44 1.21
CA THR A 139 -22.50 11.84 1.08
C THR A 139 -21.32 11.98 0.15
N TYR A 140 -20.69 10.90 -0.33
CA TYR A 140 -19.38 11.00 -0.91
C TYR A 140 -19.24 10.37 -2.26
N MET A 141 -19.78 9.55 -2.84
CA MET A 141 -19.71 9.00 -4.20
C MET A 141 -20.94 8.15 -4.53
N PRO A 142 -21.27 8.00 -5.81
CA PRO A 142 -22.26 7.01 -6.19
C PRO A 142 -21.86 5.63 -5.62
N PRO A 143 -22.80 4.70 -5.50
CA PRO A 143 -22.54 3.38 -4.94
C PRO A 143 -21.40 2.71 -5.73
N VAL A 144 -20.20 2.80 -5.20
CA VAL A 144 -19.02 2.11 -5.72
C VAL A 144 -18.99 0.74 -5.10
N CYS A 145 -18.52 -0.22 -5.86
CA CYS A 145 -18.15 -1.51 -5.30
C CYS A 145 -17.10 -1.29 -4.21
N LYS A 146 -17.34 -1.84 -3.01
CA LYS A 146 -16.33 -1.85 -1.95
C LYS A 146 -15.12 -2.65 -2.42
N ARG A 147 -13.92 -2.14 -2.14
CA ARG A 147 -12.66 -2.81 -2.50
C ARG A 147 -11.76 -2.96 -1.29
N VAL A 148 -11.04 -4.07 -1.22
CA VAL A 148 -10.06 -4.34 -0.16
C VAL A 148 -8.74 -3.70 -0.58
N ILE A 149 -8.50 -2.45 -0.15
CA ILE A 149 -7.34 -1.67 -0.59
C ILE A 149 -6.08 -1.94 0.22
N GLY A 150 -6.20 -2.55 1.40
CA GLY A 150 -5.06 -2.92 2.24
C GLY A 150 -5.37 -4.13 3.10
N LEU A 151 -4.36 -4.98 3.30
CA LEU A 151 -4.38 -6.16 4.15
C LEU A 151 -3.12 -6.19 5.00
N THR A 152 -3.25 -6.53 6.28
CA THR A 152 -2.10 -6.74 7.16
C THR A 152 -2.44 -7.79 8.23
N ALA A 153 -1.44 -8.53 8.68
CA ALA A 153 -1.53 -9.41 9.84
C ALA A 153 -0.54 -8.95 10.92
N ASP A 154 -0.91 -9.11 12.19
CA ASP A 154 -0.03 -8.77 13.30
C ASP A 154 1.18 -9.74 13.33
N PRO A 155 2.43 -9.26 13.20
CA PRO A 155 3.59 -10.14 13.23
C PRO A 155 3.79 -10.85 14.57
N GLY A 156 3.28 -10.30 15.66
CA GLY A 156 3.32 -10.92 17.00
C GLY A 156 2.18 -11.92 17.23
N ASN A 157 1.09 -11.80 16.46
CA ASN A 157 -0.07 -12.68 16.56
C ASN A 157 -0.77 -12.81 15.19
N PRO A 158 -0.32 -13.71 14.31
CA PRO A 158 -0.84 -13.83 12.94
C PRO A 158 -2.33 -14.20 12.83
N SER A 159 -2.95 -14.67 13.91
CA SER A 159 -4.41 -14.84 13.95
C SER A 159 -5.15 -13.50 13.91
N GLU A 160 -4.46 -12.41 14.25
CA GLU A 160 -5.01 -11.06 14.23
C GLU A 160 -4.70 -10.38 12.89
N MET A 161 -5.76 -10.12 12.12
CA MET A 161 -5.63 -9.52 10.80
C MET A 161 -6.57 -8.32 10.64
N TYR A 162 -6.20 -7.42 9.74
CA TYR A 162 -6.97 -6.22 9.42
C TYR A 162 -7.05 -6.01 7.91
N ALA A 163 -8.23 -5.55 7.46
CA ALA A 163 -8.47 -5.19 6.07
C ALA A 163 -9.06 -3.78 5.97
N ALA A 164 -8.38 -2.90 5.27
CA ALA A 164 -8.87 -1.57 4.93
C ALA A 164 -9.78 -1.66 3.71
N ILE A 165 -11.01 -1.18 3.87
CA ILE A 165 -11.99 -1.18 2.80
C ILE A 165 -12.21 0.26 2.34
N GLU A 166 -11.91 0.53 1.08
CA GLU A 166 -12.19 1.84 0.50
C GLU A 166 -13.70 2.10 0.50
N VAL A 167 -14.08 3.22 1.11
CA VAL A 167 -15.47 3.59 1.38
C VAL A 167 -16.27 2.49 2.12
N GLY A 168 -15.61 1.80 3.07
CA GLY A 168 -16.21 0.69 3.83
C GLY A 168 -15.74 0.58 5.29
N GLY A 169 -14.68 1.31 5.65
CA GLY A 169 -14.09 1.25 6.99
C GLY A 169 -13.12 0.09 7.18
N LEU A 170 -12.83 -0.25 8.41
CA LEU A 170 -11.88 -1.29 8.78
C LEU A 170 -12.60 -2.59 9.13
N LEU A 171 -12.10 -3.71 8.64
CA LEU A 171 -12.45 -5.04 9.10
C LEU A 171 -11.33 -5.61 9.97
N GLY A 172 -11.68 -6.39 10.98
CA GLY A 172 -10.77 -7.16 11.81
C GLY A 172 -11.13 -8.63 11.85
N SER A 173 -10.13 -9.49 11.89
CA SER A 173 -10.21 -10.92 12.11
C SER A 173 -9.43 -11.29 13.37
N ARG A 174 -9.81 -12.39 14.02
CA ARG A 174 -9.14 -12.96 15.20
C ARG A 174 -8.78 -14.44 15.00
N ASP A 175 -9.00 -14.96 13.82
CA ASP A 175 -8.87 -16.37 13.46
C ASP A 175 -8.05 -16.57 12.16
N GLY A 176 -7.09 -15.68 11.90
CA GLY A 176 -6.23 -15.76 10.72
C GLY A 176 -6.94 -15.45 9.40
N GLY A 177 -8.01 -14.65 9.47
CA GLY A 177 -8.77 -14.24 8.30
C GLY A 177 -9.94 -15.19 7.95
N GLU A 178 -10.22 -16.22 8.76
CA GLU A 178 -11.35 -17.13 8.51
C GLU A 178 -12.67 -16.37 8.56
N SER A 179 -12.85 -15.51 9.57
CA SER A 179 -14.02 -14.64 9.71
C SER A 179 -13.62 -13.18 9.95
N TRP A 180 -14.51 -12.26 9.56
CA TRP A 180 -14.28 -10.83 9.63
C TRP A 180 -15.43 -10.09 10.27
N THR A 181 -15.11 -9.07 11.06
CA THR A 181 -16.07 -8.17 11.70
C THR A 181 -15.72 -6.72 11.40
N SER A 182 -16.72 -5.85 11.32
CA SER A 182 -16.51 -4.42 11.14
C SER A 182 -16.01 -3.79 12.45
N LEU A 183 -14.95 -2.96 12.34
CA LEU A 183 -14.36 -2.18 13.44
C LEU A 183 -14.64 -0.69 13.25
N ILE A 184 -15.87 -0.34 12.90
CA ILE A 184 -16.28 1.04 12.68
C ILE A 184 -16.51 1.72 14.03
N ASP A 185 -15.91 2.89 14.18
CA ASP A 185 -16.03 3.74 15.35
C ASP A 185 -16.39 5.17 14.93
N GLY A 186 -17.17 5.86 15.78
CA GLY A 186 -17.59 7.24 15.52
C GLY A 186 -16.45 8.25 15.37
N THR A 187 -15.25 7.93 15.87
CA THR A 187 -14.10 8.83 15.82
C THR A 187 -13.55 9.00 14.41
N TYR A 188 -13.37 7.90 13.67
CA TYR A 188 -12.86 7.98 12.30
C TYR A 188 -13.96 7.95 11.21
N VAL A 189 -15.22 7.79 11.60
CA VAL A 189 -16.37 7.81 10.66
C VAL A 189 -16.75 9.21 10.19
N ARG A 190 -16.34 10.25 10.90
CA ARG A 190 -16.68 11.64 10.58
C ARG A 190 -16.03 12.09 9.28
N ASN A 191 -16.75 12.90 8.49
CA ASN A 191 -16.21 13.61 7.34
C ASN A 191 -15.54 12.71 6.28
N ASN A 192 -16.20 11.62 5.88
CA ASN A 192 -15.70 10.69 4.86
C ASN A 192 -14.43 9.91 5.25
N THR A 193 -14.13 9.80 6.53
CA THR A 193 -12.97 9.04 7.03
C THR A 193 -13.12 7.52 6.87
N LEU A 194 -14.29 7.03 6.46
CA LEU A 194 -14.49 5.64 6.04
C LEU A 194 -13.84 5.28 4.70
N ASP A 195 -13.33 6.26 3.99
CA ASP A 195 -12.52 6.08 2.78
C ASP A 195 -11.07 5.75 3.19
N LEU A 196 -10.85 4.48 3.54
CA LEU A 196 -9.54 4.02 3.95
C LEU A 196 -8.63 3.83 2.73
N HIS A 197 -7.37 4.21 2.89
CA HIS A 197 -6.32 4.04 1.90
C HIS A 197 -5.27 3.00 2.30
N GLY A 198 -5.29 2.56 3.54
CA GLY A 198 -4.37 1.54 4.03
C GLY A 198 -4.53 1.26 5.51
N VAL A 199 -3.91 0.17 5.94
CA VAL A 199 -3.86 -0.28 7.33
C VAL A 199 -2.49 -0.88 7.61
N GLN A 200 -1.95 -0.60 8.79
CA GLN A 200 -0.70 -1.18 9.28
C GLN A 200 -0.78 -1.53 10.76
N VAL A 201 0.03 -2.49 11.15
CA VAL A 201 0.31 -2.87 12.54
C VAL A 201 1.81 -3.00 12.73
N SER A 202 2.27 -2.88 13.96
CA SER A 202 3.70 -3.02 14.29
C SER A 202 3.91 -4.03 15.40
N ALA A 203 4.90 -4.90 15.26
CA ALA A 203 5.33 -5.81 16.33
C ALA A 203 5.81 -5.07 17.58
N ALA A 204 6.28 -3.83 17.47
CA ALA A 204 6.67 -3.00 18.59
C ALA A 204 5.49 -2.39 19.37
N ALA A 205 4.28 -2.43 18.81
CA ALA A 205 3.07 -1.89 19.42
C ALA A 205 1.90 -2.92 19.34
N PRO A 206 1.96 -4.04 20.08
CA PRO A 206 0.93 -5.07 20.03
C PRO A 206 -0.47 -4.51 20.35
N GLY A 207 -1.45 -4.87 19.53
CA GLY A 207 -2.83 -4.42 19.69
C GLY A 207 -3.08 -2.96 19.26
N VAL A 208 -2.09 -2.31 18.64
CA VAL A 208 -2.26 -0.99 18.01
C VAL A 208 -2.41 -1.15 16.51
N VAL A 209 -3.41 -0.48 15.94
CA VAL A 209 -3.71 -0.50 14.50
C VAL A 209 -3.67 0.93 13.97
N TYR A 210 -2.98 1.13 12.87
CA TYR A 210 -2.91 2.42 12.19
C TYR A 210 -3.72 2.35 10.90
N ILE A 211 -4.58 3.33 10.66
CA ILE A 211 -5.29 3.48 9.39
C ILE A 211 -5.01 4.86 8.80
N ILE A 212 -4.91 4.90 7.49
CA ILE A 212 -4.79 6.13 6.72
C ILE A 212 -6.02 6.31 5.84
N THR A 213 -6.42 7.56 5.71
CA THR A 213 -7.63 7.96 5.00
C THR A 213 -7.34 9.14 4.07
N GLN A 214 -8.34 9.56 3.32
CA GLN A 214 -8.24 10.78 2.51
C GLN A 214 -8.10 12.09 3.31
N VAL A 215 -8.20 12.06 4.64
CA VAL A 215 -8.17 13.27 5.47
C VAL A 215 -7.18 13.20 6.63
N ALA A 216 -6.72 11.99 7.04
CA ALA A 216 -5.92 11.85 8.25
C ALA A 216 -5.22 10.49 8.40
N LEU A 217 -4.34 10.44 9.40
CA LEU A 217 -3.84 9.24 10.05
C LEU A 217 -4.59 9.04 11.37
N PHE A 218 -5.06 7.84 11.62
CA PHE A 218 -5.68 7.45 12.89
C PHE A 218 -4.93 6.26 13.50
N ARG A 219 -4.91 6.23 14.83
CA ARG A 219 -4.37 5.13 15.63
C ARG A 219 -5.50 4.50 16.46
N GLY A 220 -5.71 3.21 16.29
CA GLY A 220 -6.63 2.40 17.08
C GLY A 220 -5.89 1.63 18.16
N ARG A 221 -6.23 1.87 19.42
CA ARG A 221 -5.76 1.08 20.56
C ARG A 221 -6.69 -0.08 20.86
N GLU A 222 -6.25 -1.03 21.69
CA GLU A 222 -7.04 -2.21 22.06
C GLU A 222 -7.66 -2.93 20.86
N ARG A 223 -6.83 -3.12 19.82
CA ARG A 223 -7.23 -3.80 18.58
C ARG A 223 -8.35 -3.06 17.82
N GLY A 224 -8.26 -1.73 17.77
CA GLY A 224 -9.22 -0.89 17.07
C GLY A 224 -10.53 -0.64 17.83
N ARG A 225 -10.53 -0.78 19.16
CA ARG A 225 -11.68 -0.41 19.99
C ARG A 225 -11.73 1.07 20.33
N HIS A 226 -10.58 1.71 20.45
CA HIS A 226 -10.45 3.14 20.78
C HIS A 226 -9.58 3.83 19.74
N TRP A 227 -10.14 4.82 19.09
CA TRP A 227 -9.48 5.54 17.99
C TRP A 227 -9.10 6.96 18.38
N GLU A 228 -7.95 7.37 17.95
CA GLU A 228 -7.46 8.74 18.07
C GLU A 228 -6.98 9.27 16.71
N HIS A 229 -7.28 10.52 16.43
CA HIS A 229 -6.74 11.23 15.27
C HIS A 229 -5.34 11.70 15.61
N ILE A 230 -4.35 11.26 14.86
CA ILE A 230 -2.96 11.68 15.04
C ILE A 230 -2.78 13.03 14.36
N GLN A 231 -2.55 14.06 15.17
CA GLN A 231 -2.21 15.40 14.69
C GLN A 231 -0.71 15.48 14.47
N ILE A 232 -0.31 15.88 13.27
CA ILE A 232 1.08 16.14 12.92
C ILE A 232 1.17 17.63 12.60
N ASP A 233 1.97 18.36 13.35
CA ASP A 233 2.01 19.85 13.31
C ASP A 233 2.34 20.40 11.91
N GLU A 234 3.12 19.67 11.14
CA GLU A 234 3.52 20.05 9.78
C GLU A 234 2.62 19.48 8.68
N MET A 235 1.50 18.85 9.03
CA MET A 235 0.51 18.40 8.05
C MET A 235 -0.16 19.59 7.35
N PHE A 236 -0.66 19.31 6.14
CA PHE A 236 -1.26 20.32 5.29
C PHE A 236 -2.53 20.90 5.91
N PRO A 237 -2.67 22.23 5.94
CA PRO A 237 -3.91 22.86 6.38
C PRO A 237 -5.12 22.38 5.58
N GLY A 238 -6.22 22.11 6.28
CA GLY A 238 -7.46 21.66 5.65
C GLY A 238 -7.54 20.15 5.37
N GLY A 239 -6.55 19.39 5.82
CA GLY A 239 -6.51 17.93 5.72
C GLY A 239 -5.34 17.40 4.91
N SER A 240 -4.84 16.27 5.34
CA SER A 240 -3.73 15.57 4.70
C SER A 240 -4.22 14.29 4.05
N TYR A 241 -4.22 14.27 2.74
CA TYR A 241 -4.55 13.08 1.97
C TYR A 241 -3.43 12.05 2.14
N CYS A 242 -3.63 11.07 3.01
CA CYS A 242 -2.66 10.02 3.30
C CYS A 242 -2.82 8.86 2.32
N ARG A 243 -1.71 8.41 1.70
CA ARG A 243 -1.75 7.35 0.66
C ARG A 243 -0.86 6.16 0.96
N GLY A 244 0.23 6.35 1.67
CA GLY A 244 1.15 5.28 2.02
C GLY A 244 1.51 5.33 3.49
N LEU A 245 1.48 4.19 4.16
CA LEU A 245 1.97 3.99 5.51
C LEU A 245 2.79 2.72 5.54
N LEU A 246 4.02 2.80 6.00
CA LEU A 246 4.95 1.69 6.08
C LEU A 246 5.52 1.59 7.49
N VAL A 247 5.48 0.39 8.06
CA VAL A 247 6.33 -0.01 9.20
C VAL A 247 7.60 -0.63 8.61
N ALA A 248 8.77 -0.15 9.02
CA ALA A 248 10.03 -0.63 8.46
C ALA A 248 10.25 -2.13 8.79
N PRO A 249 10.61 -2.95 7.81
CA PRO A 249 10.67 -4.41 7.98
C PRO A 249 11.74 -4.87 8.96
N ASN A 250 12.78 -4.07 9.18
CA ASN A 250 13.91 -4.40 10.04
C ASN A 250 13.91 -3.62 11.37
N ASP A 251 13.01 -2.66 11.52
CA ASP A 251 12.83 -1.87 12.72
C ASP A 251 11.33 -1.56 12.93
N PRO A 252 10.64 -2.34 13.75
CA PRO A 252 9.20 -2.16 13.93
C PRO A 252 8.81 -0.87 14.68
N THR A 253 9.79 -0.10 15.21
CA THR A 253 9.54 1.22 15.79
C THR A 253 9.56 2.33 14.74
N LEU A 254 10.24 2.09 13.61
CA LEU A 254 10.37 3.05 12.52
C LEU A 254 9.17 2.96 11.57
N MET A 255 8.52 4.09 11.37
CA MET A 255 7.39 4.21 10.46
C MET A 255 7.56 5.39 9.51
N TYR A 256 7.01 5.25 8.30
CA TYR A 256 6.93 6.34 7.33
C TYR A 256 5.49 6.54 6.86
N LEU A 257 5.11 7.81 6.67
CA LEU A 257 3.81 8.21 6.15
C LEU A 257 3.99 9.07 4.89
N ALA A 258 3.40 8.66 3.80
CA ALA A 258 3.31 9.41 2.54
C ALA A 258 1.97 10.13 2.48
N ALA A 259 2.00 11.44 2.36
CA ALA A 259 0.79 12.27 2.38
C ALA A 259 0.92 13.45 1.39
N GLY A 260 -0.15 14.18 1.25
CA GLY A 260 -0.14 15.40 0.44
C GLY A 260 -1.32 16.31 0.70
N ALA A 261 -1.24 17.52 0.19
CA ALA A 261 -2.32 18.48 0.21
C ALA A 261 -3.51 18.01 -0.63
N GLY A 262 -4.71 18.43 -0.24
CA GLY A 262 -5.95 18.09 -0.94
C GLY A 262 -6.65 16.86 -0.35
N GLY A 263 -7.83 16.57 -0.83
CA GLY A 263 -8.75 15.59 -0.26
C GLY A 263 -10.02 16.27 0.24
N GLY A 264 -10.90 15.54 0.89
CA GLY A 264 -12.26 15.99 1.22
C GLY A 264 -12.41 17.21 2.13
N GLY A 265 -11.29 17.81 2.59
CA GLY A 265 -11.28 19.01 3.43
C GLY A 265 -10.47 20.18 2.88
N ALA A 266 -9.73 20.00 1.79
CA ALA A 266 -8.91 21.08 1.25
C ALA A 266 -9.76 22.09 0.46
N PRO A 267 -9.49 23.40 0.59
CA PRO A 267 -10.15 24.41 -0.23
C PRO A 267 -9.97 24.16 -1.73
N ALA A 268 -10.99 24.47 -2.52
CA ALA A 268 -10.92 24.36 -3.97
C ALA A 268 -9.76 25.22 -4.50
N GLY A 269 -8.92 24.62 -5.37
CA GLY A 269 -7.74 25.27 -5.94
C GLY A 269 -6.47 25.17 -5.09
N THR A 270 -6.51 24.45 -3.95
CA THR A 270 -5.27 24.17 -3.21
C THR A 270 -4.29 23.44 -4.12
N PRO A 271 -3.04 23.96 -4.32
CA PRO A 271 -2.04 23.27 -5.10
C PRO A 271 -1.75 21.89 -4.51
N GLU A 272 -1.65 20.89 -5.36
CA GLU A 272 -1.17 19.59 -4.93
C GLU A 272 0.29 19.73 -4.49
N ALA A 273 0.60 19.13 -3.36
CA ALA A 273 1.97 19.04 -2.84
C ALA A 273 2.09 17.75 -2.06
N GLY A 274 3.28 17.16 -2.06
CA GLY A 274 3.56 15.93 -1.32
C GLY A 274 4.48 16.19 -0.13
N ALA A 275 4.38 15.34 0.88
CA ALA A 275 5.31 15.29 1.99
C ALA A 275 5.49 13.86 2.50
N LEU A 276 6.69 13.59 2.98
CA LEU A 276 7.05 12.37 3.69
C LEU A 276 7.23 12.69 5.17
N PHE A 277 6.66 11.87 6.03
CA PHE A 277 6.83 11.97 7.47
C PHE A 277 7.45 10.69 8.01
N ARG A 278 8.18 10.80 9.10
CA ARG A 278 8.84 9.70 9.79
C ARG A 278 8.48 9.72 11.27
N SER A 279 8.31 8.54 11.85
CA SER A 279 8.24 8.28 13.29
C SER A 279 9.29 7.23 13.65
N CYS A 280 9.98 7.42 14.77
CA CYS A 280 10.94 6.47 15.30
C CYS A 280 10.48 5.84 16.64
N ASP A 281 9.22 6.06 17.01
CA ASP A 281 8.63 5.67 18.29
C ASP A 281 7.23 5.04 18.13
N THR A 282 7.07 4.21 17.07
CA THR A 282 5.79 3.55 16.77
C THR A 282 4.62 4.52 16.56
N GLY A 283 4.87 5.67 15.93
CA GLY A 283 3.84 6.63 15.59
C GLY A 283 3.34 7.50 16.75
N GLU A 284 4.06 7.56 17.87
CA GLU A 284 3.75 8.50 18.97
C GLU A 284 4.09 9.93 18.55
N THR A 285 5.28 10.13 17.95
CA THR A 285 5.68 11.42 17.38
C THR A 285 6.04 11.29 15.91
N TRP A 286 5.87 12.36 15.16
CA TRP A 286 6.14 12.42 13.72
C TRP A 286 6.91 13.67 13.37
N GLU A 287 7.88 13.53 12.46
CA GLU A 287 8.63 14.63 11.88
C GLU A 287 8.51 14.63 10.37
N ARG A 288 8.53 15.80 9.74
CA ARG A 288 8.61 15.90 8.29
C ARG A 288 10.03 15.59 7.84
N VAL A 289 10.16 14.73 6.83
CA VAL A 289 11.44 14.40 6.22
C VAL A 289 11.74 15.44 5.13
N ASP A 290 12.91 16.09 5.23
CA ASP A 290 13.41 16.94 4.15
C ASP A 290 13.96 16.07 3.02
N ILE A 291 13.26 16.02 1.91
CA ILE A 291 13.69 15.28 0.71
C ILE A 291 14.40 16.18 -0.30
N GLY A 292 14.74 17.42 0.06
CA GLY A 292 15.39 18.40 -0.82
C GLY A 292 14.52 18.91 -1.96
N ASP A 293 13.22 18.62 -1.95
CA ASP A 293 12.25 18.97 -3.00
C ASP A 293 10.84 19.16 -2.41
N THR A 294 9.99 19.84 -3.16
CA THR A 294 8.54 19.87 -2.89
C THR A 294 7.85 19.08 -4.01
N PRO A 295 7.42 17.84 -3.76
CA PRO A 295 6.76 17.04 -4.77
C PRO A 295 5.54 17.75 -5.34
N PRO A 296 5.39 17.80 -6.69
CA PRO A 296 4.28 18.52 -7.33
C PRO A 296 2.95 17.76 -7.28
N SER A 297 2.93 16.61 -6.62
CA SER A 297 1.75 15.80 -6.34
C SER A 297 1.90 15.10 -4.99
N ARG A 298 0.82 14.56 -4.48
CA ARG A 298 0.82 13.81 -3.22
C ARG A 298 1.87 12.71 -3.22
N MET A 299 2.55 12.50 -2.10
CA MET A 299 3.35 11.29 -1.90
C MET A 299 2.41 10.09 -1.82
N ALA A 300 2.81 9.00 -2.49
CA ALA A 300 1.94 7.84 -2.69
C ALA A 300 2.40 6.60 -1.90
N GLN A 301 3.66 6.19 -2.06
CA GLN A 301 4.16 4.95 -1.49
C GLN A 301 5.58 5.12 -0.93
N ILE A 302 5.93 4.20 -0.02
CA ILE A 302 7.26 4.07 0.57
C ILE A 302 7.69 2.60 0.47
N ALA A 303 8.98 2.36 0.23
CA ALA A 303 9.60 1.04 0.28
C ALA A 303 10.97 1.11 0.95
N ILE A 304 11.33 0.07 1.70
CA ILE A 304 12.64 -0.08 2.33
C ILE A 304 13.21 -1.42 1.90
N ASP A 305 14.45 -1.40 1.46
CA ASP A 305 15.16 -2.62 1.08
C ASP A 305 15.48 -3.45 2.34
N ARG A 306 14.89 -4.64 2.44
CA ARG A 306 15.09 -5.53 3.60
C ARG A 306 16.54 -5.94 3.78
N ALA A 307 17.26 -6.13 2.68
CA ALA A 307 18.68 -6.54 2.71
C ALA A 307 19.64 -5.35 2.96
N ALA A 308 19.18 -4.12 2.73
CA ALA A 308 19.93 -2.90 2.94
C ALA A 308 19.03 -1.79 3.52
N PRO A 309 18.68 -1.83 4.83
CA PRO A 309 17.67 -0.92 5.43
C PRO A 309 18.02 0.57 5.37
N ALA A 310 19.27 0.92 5.10
CA ALA A 310 19.67 2.30 4.82
C ALA A 310 19.06 2.84 3.52
N ARG A 311 18.58 1.95 2.63
CA ARG A 311 17.96 2.31 1.36
C ARG A 311 16.46 2.48 1.55
N VAL A 312 16.04 3.74 1.51
CA VAL A 312 14.64 4.16 1.62
C VAL A 312 14.21 4.78 0.31
N TYR A 313 13.05 4.37 -0.17
CA TYR A 313 12.46 4.86 -1.42
C TYR A 313 11.08 5.39 -1.15
N CYS A 314 10.70 6.47 -1.80
CA CYS A 314 9.34 6.96 -1.81
C CYS A 314 8.97 7.54 -3.17
N CYS A 315 7.69 7.61 -3.49
CA CYS A 315 7.24 8.15 -4.75
C CYS A 315 6.07 9.10 -4.59
N ALA A 316 6.02 10.09 -5.48
CA ALA A 316 4.86 10.93 -5.65
C ALA A 316 3.90 10.32 -6.68
N GLN A 317 2.62 10.55 -6.53
CA GLN A 317 1.55 9.97 -7.32
C GLN A 317 1.75 10.15 -8.84
N ARG A 318 2.40 11.24 -9.27
CA ARG A 318 2.66 11.57 -10.66
C ARG A 318 4.07 11.24 -11.14
N GLY A 319 4.67 10.17 -10.65
CA GLY A 319 5.83 9.54 -11.28
C GLY A 319 7.20 9.93 -10.74
N GLN A 320 7.31 10.91 -9.83
CA GLN A 320 8.58 11.19 -9.16
C GLN A 320 8.90 10.06 -8.19
N VAL A 321 10.13 9.56 -8.22
CA VAL A 321 10.66 8.56 -7.29
C VAL A 321 11.88 9.16 -6.62
N TYR A 322 11.89 9.17 -5.30
CA TYR A 322 12.97 9.67 -4.45
C TYR A 322 13.67 8.50 -3.80
N MET A 323 14.98 8.56 -3.73
CA MET A 323 15.85 7.47 -3.28
C MET A 323 16.85 8.01 -2.28
N SER A 324 16.93 7.37 -1.12
CA SER A 324 17.96 7.57 -0.11
C SER A 324 18.77 6.30 0.08
N HIS A 325 20.06 6.44 0.33
CA HIS A 325 20.98 5.34 0.63
C HIS A 325 21.59 5.46 2.05
N ASP A 326 21.11 6.40 2.84
CA ASP A 326 21.66 6.80 4.14
C ASP A 326 20.55 7.05 5.18
N HIS A 327 19.56 6.15 5.23
CA HIS A 327 18.42 6.21 6.16
C HIS A 327 17.56 7.48 6.03
N GLY A 328 17.47 8.06 4.82
CA GLY A 328 16.66 9.25 4.58
C GLY A 328 17.33 10.58 4.92
N HIS A 329 18.67 10.62 5.06
CA HIS A 329 19.39 11.88 5.30
C HIS A 329 19.65 12.67 4.02
N THR A 330 19.94 11.99 2.93
CA THR A 330 20.08 12.61 1.60
C THR A 330 19.23 11.89 0.57
N TRP A 331 18.79 12.64 -0.45
CA TRP A 331 17.86 12.14 -1.45
C TRP A 331 18.29 12.48 -2.86
N GLN A 332 18.09 11.50 -3.73
CA GLN A 332 18.19 11.65 -5.18
C GLN A 332 16.82 11.43 -5.80
N LYS A 333 16.55 11.96 -6.98
CA LYS A 333 15.28 11.74 -7.65
C LYS A 333 15.45 11.23 -9.08
N THR A 334 14.48 10.42 -9.49
CA THR A 334 14.27 9.99 -10.87
C THR A 334 12.78 10.11 -11.19
N HIS A 335 12.40 9.77 -12.41
CA HIS A 335 11.01 9.80 -12.85
C HIS A 335 10.68 8.53 -13.62
N VAL A 336 9.50 7.96 -13.38
CA VAL A 336 9.01 6.82 -14.19
C VAL A 336 8.98 7.25 -15.66
N PRO A 337 9.47 6.41 -16.61
CA PRO A 337 9.73 6.83 -17.99
C PRO A 337 8.47 6.88 -18.88
N VAL A 338 7.38 7.40 -18.32
CA VAL A 338 6.11 7.56 -19.02
C VAL A 338 5.47 8.89 -18.65
N GLU A 339 4.68 9.43 -19.56
CA GLU A 339 3.86 10.59 -19.27
C GLU A 339 2.77 10.25 -18.28
N MET A 340 2.70 11.00 -17.18
CA MET A 340 1.71 10.82 -16.13
C MET A 340 0.56 11.78 -16.33
N SER A 341 -0.62 11.25 -16.59
CA SER A 341 -1.87 12.02 -16.68
C SER A 341 -2.53 12.19 -15.31
N ARG A 342 -3.63 12.94 -15.24
CA ARG A 342 -4.44 13.02 -14.01
C ARG A 342 -5.11 11.71 -13.63
N SER A 343 -5.25 10.80 -14.59
CA SER A 343 -5.90 9.49 -14.44
C SER A 343 -4.93 8.33 -14.23
N ARG A 344 -3.64 8.52 -14.51
CA ARG A 344 -2.59 7.52 -14.32
C ARG A 344 -1.82 7.84 -13.05
N HIS A 345 -1.84 6.93 -12.10
CA HIS A 345 -1.18 7.10 -10.81
C HIS A 345 -0.24 5.93 -10.50
N ILE A 346 0.77 6.19 -9.68
CA ILE A 346 1.49 5.13 -8.99
C ILE A 346 0.59 4.61 -7.87
N TYR A 347 0.33 3.28 -7.89
CA TYR A 347 -0.40 2.58 -6.83
C TYR A 347 0.56 1.83 -5.91
N PRO A 348 1.23 0.72 -6.33
CA PRO A 348 2.22 0.08 -5.51
C PRO A 348 3.64 0.53 -5.88
N MET A 349 4.50 0.54 -4.90
CA MET A 349 5.94 0.56 -5.05
C MET A 349 6.56 -0.40 -4.06
N VAL A 350 7.47 -1.27 -4.53
CA VAL A 350 8.24 -2.20 -3.71
C VAL A 350 9.70 -2.19 -4.15
N CYS A 351 10.62 -2.66 -3.28
CA CYS A 351 12.03 -2.80 -3.61
C CYS A 351 12.64 -4.07 -3.01
N GLY A 352 13.66 -4.63 -3.72
CA GLY A 352 14.39 -5.82 -3.27
C GLY A 352 15.45 -6.31 -4.27
#